data_27e958f380995e5953bae56b6ad825f6
#
_entry.id   27e958f380995e5953bae56b6ad825f6
#
_cell.length_a   1.000
_cell.length_b   1.000
_cell.length_c   1.000
_cell.angle_alpha   90.00
_cell.angle_beta   90.00
_cell.angle_gamma   90.00
#
_symmetry.space_group_name_H-M   'P 1'
#
loop_
_entity.id
_entity.type
_entity.pdbx_description
1 polymer ?
#
loop_
_entity_poly.entity_id
_entity_poly.type
_entity_poly.pdbx_seq_one_letter_code
_entity_poly.pdbx_strand_id
1 'polypeptide(L)'
;RELIAQVSPYINDHFIVYRIAEDEAAFLQAVRDSIKNGGIVRAQITPNNLKPVFDRWVELIGAELGDLPNPADYALLFYADIMHDGNKPVIDNGLDTCLIPNYNGKPAFSLRGRILELASEKGYREFWNIYHRPPAAEHRNYLLERRDQLIPLDERQFKGAYYTPLKVVEKAYGLLSETLGRNWQKNYIVWDMCCGVGNLETKHGNLRNVFMSTLDTDDINVMQTGGQFPAATRFQYDYLNDDIAADGTIDYTLTGKMPHELRAHIQAACTDKKKKILVLINPPYAEATSADTVSGKGKNKAGVAKTKVGEHMMGGYGKASNELFTQFLARIQKELPNAVVAVFSKLKYITAPNFEEFRQQWQPEFKGGFVVHSKSFDELSIPDYSTLCRYRN
;
A
#
# COMPACT_ATOMS: atom_id res chain seq x y z
N ARG A 1 6.48 -32.19 21.20
CA ARG A 1 6.92 -31.26 20.11
C ARG A 1 5.75 -30.80 19.25
N GLU A 2 4.87 -31.69 18.81
CA GLU A 2 3.65 -31.31 18.05
C GLU A 2 2.72 -30.39 18.85
N LEU A 3 2.51 -30.66 20.14
CA LEU A 3 1.68 -29.84 21.00
C LEU A 3 2.27 -28.43 21.20
N ILE A 4 3.59 -28.33 21.33
CA ILE A 4 4.30 -27.04 21.44
C ILE A 4 4.16 -26.25 20.14
N ALA A 5 4.26 -26.88 18.97
CA ALA A 5 4.05 -26.24 17.68
C ALA A 5 2.60 -25.71 17.51
N GLN A 6 1.61 -26.44 18.02
CA GLN A 6 0.20 -26.01 18.00
C GLN A 6 -0.11 -24.87 18.96
N VAL A 7 0.63 -24.76 20.08
CA VAL A 7 0.41 -23.76 21.14
C VAL A 7 1.34 -22.58 21.04
N SER A 8 2.46 -22.70 20.32
CA SER A 8 3.44 -21.63 20.13
C SER A 8 2.85 -20.30 19.63
N PRO A 9 1.89 -20.27 18.70
CA PRO A 9 1.24 -19.01 18.30
C PRO A 9 0.50 -18.31 19.45
N TYR A 10 -0.07 -19.07 20.39
CA TYR A 10 -0.77 -18.50 21.56
C TYR A 10 0.18 -17.95 22.61
N ILE A 11 1.34 -18.59 22.79
CA ILE A 11 2.35 -18.19 23.79
C ILE A 11 3.00 -16.87 23.39
N ASN A 12 3.26 -16.65 22.10
CA ASN A 12 3.92 -15.44 21.60
C ASN A 12 3.06 -14.18 21.77
N ASP A 13 1.74 -14.30 21.72
CA ASP A 13 0.84 -13.15 21.83
C ASP A 13 0.47 -12.79 23.29
N HIS A 14 0.67 -13.70 24.25
CA HIS A 14 0.19 -13.52 25.63
C HIS A 14 1.28 -13.41 26.69
N PHE A 15 2.57 -13.29 26.36
CA PHE A 15 3.68 -13.12 27.30
C PHE A 15 3.53 -13.88 28.64
N ILE A 16 3.06 -15.11 28.59
CA ILE A 16 3.10 -15.99 29.77
C ILE A 16 4.53 -16.48 29.86
N VAL A 17 5.38 -15.73 30.54
CA VAL A 17 6.73 -16.15 30.88
C VAL A 17 6.61 -17.24 31.93
N TYR A 18 6.30 -18.46 31.50
CA TYR A 18 6.58 -19.63 32.31
C TYR A 18 8.08 -19.87 32.27
N ARG A 19 8.68 -20.02 33.42
CA ARG A 19 10.02 -20.60 33.53
C ARG A 19 9.92 -22.08 33.09
N ILE A 20 10.03 -22.31 31.79
CA ILE A 20 9.89 -23.63 31.15
C ILE A 20 10.95 -24.62 31.68
N ALA A 21 12.00 -24.15 32.37
CA ALA A 21 13.10 -24.97 32.84
C ALA A 21 12.78 -25.85 34.08
N GLU A 22 11.73 -25.55 34.84
CA GLU A 22 11.50 -26.22 36.11
C GLU A 22 10.41 -27.29 36.11
N ASP A 23 9.40 -27.23 35.19
CA ASP A 23 8.38 -28.27 35.12
C ASP A 23 7.62 -28.30 33.77
N GLU A 24 8.27 -28.89 32.76
CA GLU A 24 7.67 -29.08 31.43
C GLU A 24 6.36 -29.89 31.47
N ALA A 25 6.30 -30.87 32.38
CA ALA A 25 5.12 -31.75 32.51
C ALA A 25 3.91 -30.99 33.08
N ALA A 26 4.10 -30.13 34.10
CA ALA A 26 3.05 -29.30 34.67
C ALA A 26 2.55 -28.25 33.68
N PHE A 27 3.45 -27.63 32.90
CA PHE A 27 3.09 -26.71 31.82
C PHE A 27 2.22 -27.41 30.75
N LEU A 28 2.66 -28.56 30.25
CA LEU A 28 1.93 -29.33 29.26
C LEU A 28 0.57 -29.81 29.77
N GLN A 29 0.48 -30.15 31.06
CA GLN A 29 -0.77 -30.51 31.69
C GLN A 29 -1.72 -29.31 31.82
N ALA A 30 -1.24 -28.16 32.26
CA ALA A 30 -2.03 -26.93 32.34
C ALA A 30 -2.58 -26.49 30.99
N VAL A 31 -1.77 -26.63 29.92
CA VAL A 31 -2.20 -26.36 28.53
C VAL A 31 -3.29 -27.35 28.10
N ARG A 32 -3.11 -28.65 28.37
CA ARG A 32 -4.12 -29.68 28.06
C ARG A 32 -5.45 -29.45 28.79
N ASP A 33 -5.37 -29.05 30.06
CA ASP A 33 -6.55 -28.78 30.88
C ASP A 33 -7.26 -27.50 30.42
N SER A 34 -6.51 -26.48 30.02
CA SER A 34 -7.07 -25.26 29.41
C SER A 34 -7.78 -25.56 28.10
N ILE A 35 -7.19 -26.41 27.25
CA ILE A 35 -7.80 -26.84 25.98
C ILE A 35 -9.07 -27.66 26.25
N LYS A 36 -9.07 -28.61 27.19
CA LYS A 36 -10.20 -29.43 27.54
C LYS A 36 -11.37 -28.66 28.16
N ASN A 37 -11.07 -27.67 28.97
CA ASN A 37 -12.04 -26.87 29.69
C ASN A 37 -12.61 -25.70 28.89
N GLY A 38 -12.28 -25.58 27.57
CA GLY A 38 -12.78 -24.51 26.73
C GLY A 38 -12.25 -23.12 27.10
N GLY A 39 -11.23 -23.05 27.96
CA GLY A 39 -10.61 -21.82 28.41
C GLY A 39 -9.60 -21.20 27.43
N ILE A 40 -9.61 -21.64 26.17
CA ILE A 40 -8.74 -21.06 25.14
C ILE A 40 -9.31 -19.71 24.76
N VAL A 41 -8.66 -18.66 25.20
CA VAL A 41 -8.90 -17.32 24.67
C VAL A 41 -8.34 -17.30 23.24
N ARG A 42 -9.21 -17.12 22.26
CA ARG A 42 -8.79 -16.99 20.88
C ARG A 42 -7.86 -15.79 20.74
N ALA A 43 -6.77 -15.97 19.99
CA ALA A 43 -5.79 -14.92 19.77
C ALA A 43 -6.42 -13.73 19.01
N GLN A 44 -6.16 -12.53 19.48
CA GLN A 44 -6.58 -11.31 18.77
C GLN A 44 -5.72 -11.09 17.52
N ILE A 45 -6.36 -10.66 16.45
CA ILE A 45 -5.66 -10.18 15.25
C ILE A 45 -5.27 -8.73 15.48
N THR A 46 -3.97 -8.47 15.48
CA THR A 46 -3.39 -7.17 15.80
C THR A 46 -2.44 -6.72 14.67
N PRO A 47 -2.05 -5.46 14.62
CA PRO A 47 -1.05 -5.00 13.67
C PRO A 47 0.29 -5.76 13.74
N ASN A 48 0.65 -6.28 14.91
CA ASN A 48 1.94 -6.94 15.12
C ASN A 48 1.96 -8.39 14.63
N ASN A 49 0.82 -9.07 14.60
CA ASN A 49 0.72 -10.46 14.12
C ASN A 49 -0.01 -10.60 12.78
N LEU A 50 -0.33 -9.49 12.10
CA LEU A 50 -1.12 -9.50 10.87
C LEU A 50 -0.53 -10.41 9.79
N LYS A 51 0.76 -10.29 9.51
CA LYS A 51 1.43 -11.08 8.46
C LYS A 51 1.45 -12.58 8.78
N PRO A 52 1.91 -13.05 9.97
CA PRO A 52 1.80 -14.44 10.35
C PRO A 52 0.36 -14.99 10.32
N VAL A 53 -0.63 -14.19 10.72
CA VAL A 53 -2.04 -14.58 10.67
C VAL A 53 -2.52 -14.74 9.23
N PHE A 54 -2.14 -13.81 8.35
CA PHE A 54 -2.44 -13.89 6.93
C PHE A 54 -1.81 -15.13 6.28
N ASP A 55 -0.52 -15.38 6.53
CA ASP A 55 0.16 -16.55 5.97
C ASP A 55 -0.53 -17.85 6.41
N ARG A 56 -0.95 -17.92 7.68
CA ARG A 56 -1.71 -19.06 8.20
C ARG A 56 -3.11 -19.15 7.58
N TRP A 57 -3.75 -18.01 7.31
CA TRP A 57 -5.04 -17.97 6.62
C TRP A 57 -4.91 -18.50 5.18
N VAL A 58 -3.89 -18.07 4.45
CA VAL A 58 -3.62 -18.57 3.08
C VAL A 58 -3.34 -20.06 3.09
N GLU A 59 -2.55 -20.55 4.05
CA GLU A 59 -2.23 -21.98 4.18
C GLU A 59 -3.48 -22.84 4.43
N LEU A 60 -4.40 -22.40 5.29
CA LEU A 60 -5.55 -23.17 5.70
C LEU A 60 -6.80 -22.93 4.85
N ILE A 61 -7.09 -21.67 4.56
CA ILE A 61 -8.33 -21.26 3.87
C ILE A 61 -8.04 -20.98 2.40
N GLY A 62 -6.93 -20.30 2.09
CA GLY A 62 -6.52 -20.06 0.70
C GLY A 62 -6.36 -21.35 -0.09
N ALA A 63 -5.77 -22.37 0.52
CA ALA A 63 -5.63 -23.70 -0.09
C ALA A 63 -6.98 -24.37 -0.42
N GLU A 64 -8.04 -24.06 0.33
CA GLU A 64 -9.40 -24.57 0.08
C GLU A 64 -10.12 -23.84 -1.07
N LEU A 65 -9.65 -22.63 -1.43
CA LEU A 65 -10.21 -21.83 -2.53
C LEU A 65 -9.58 -22.16 -3.88
N GLY A 66 -8.48 -22.93 -3.89
CA GLY A 66 -7.69 -23.22 -5.07
C GLY A 66 -6.79 -22.04 -5.50
N ASP A 67 -6.06 -22.21 -6.59
CA ASP A 67 -5.13 -21.20 -7.09
C ASP A 67 -5.88 -19.98 -7.63
N LEU A 68 -5.65 -18.83 -7.02
CA LEU A 68 -6.13 -17.55 -7.54
C LEU A 68 -5.12 -16.97 -8.54
N PRO A 69 -5.59 -16.40 -9.67
CA PRO A 69 -4.70 -15.84 -10.69
C PRO A 69 -3.85 -14.68 -10.18
N ASN A 70 -4.37 -13.93 -9.20
CA ASN A 70 -3.69 -12.80 -8.60
C ASN A 70 -3.48 -13.06 -7.10
N PRO A 71 -2.25 -13.20 -6.62
CA PRO A 71 -1.95 -13.37 -5.19
C PRO A 71 -2.50 -12.26 -4.29
N ALA A 72 -2.66 -11.02 -4.80
CA ALA A 72 -3.26 -9.93 -4.06
C ALA A 72 -4.74 -10.20 -3.71
N ASP A 73 -5.44 -11.05 -4.45
CA ASP A 73 -6.82 -11.42 -4.19
C ASP A 73 -6.97 -12.17 -2.85
N TYR A 74 -5.95 -12.94 -2.43
CA TYR A 74 -5.96 -13.55 -1.10
C TYR A 74 -6.00 -12.51 0.02
N ALA A 75 -5.33 -11.37 -0.14
CA ALA A 75 -5.39 -10.29 0.83
C ALA A 75 -6.79 -9.68 0.92
N LEU A 76 -7.47 -9.46 -0.21
CA LEU A 76 -8.85 -8.97 -0.23
C LEU A 76 -9.80 -9.92 0.48
N LEU A 77 -9.70 -11.23 0.18
CA LEU A 77 -10.54 -12.27 0.80
C LEU A 77 -10.25 -12.38 2.30
N PHE A 78 -8.99 -12.32 2.70
CA PHE A 78 -8.60 -12.32 4.11
C PHE A 78 -9.23 -11.15 4.87
N TYR A 79 -9.18 -9.92 4.31
CA TYR A 79 -9.82 -8.77 4.95
C TYR A 79 -11.34 -8.89 5.01
N ALA A 80 -11.98 -9.41 3.96
CA ALA A 80 -13.41 -9.67 3.97
C ALA A 80 -13.80 -10.66 5.08
N ASP A 81 -12.93 -11.64 5.35
CA ASP A 81 -13.16 -12.65 6.38
C ASP A 81 -12.90 -12.12 7.80
N ILE A 82 -11.75 -11.51 8.06
CA ILE A 82 -11.44 -11.03 9.41
C ILE A 82 -12.31 -9.85 9.86
N MET A 83 -12.77 -9.02 8.92
CA MET A 83 -13.67 -7.89 9.21
C MET A 83 -15.15 -8.27 9.22
N HIS A 84 -15.46 -9.54 9.45
CA HIS A 84 -16.81 -10.07 9.57
C HIS A 84 -17.05 -10.64 10.98
N ASP A 85 -18.18 -10.30 11.62
CA ASP A 85 -18.51 -10.78 12.99
C ASP A 85 -19.15 -12.18 13.02
N GLY A 86 -19.32 -12.79 11.86
CA GLY A 86 -20.01 -14.06 11.66
C GLY A 86 -21.44 -13.89 11.09
N ASN A 87 -22.05 -12.71 11.31
CA ASN A 87 -23.39 -12.38 10.79
C ASN A 87 -23.35 -11.30 9.71
N LYS A 88 -22.49 -10.30 9.91
CA LYS A 88 -22.34 -9.15 9.01
C LYS A 88 -20.92 -8.63 9.00
N PRO A 89 -20.52 -7.92 7.94
CA PRO A 89 -19.29 -7.17 7.96
C PRO A 89 -19.35 -6.06 9.03
N VAL A 90 -18.25 -5.85 9.75
CA VAL A 90 -18.14 -4.79 10.77
C VAL A 90 -17.66 -3.47 10.19
N ILE A 91 -17.27 -3.51 8.91
CA ILE A 91 -16.96 -2.37 8.07
C ILE A 91 -17.93 -2.43 6.91
N ASP A 92 -18.58 -1.31 6.59
CA ASP A 92 -19.51 -1.26 5.46
C ASP A 92 -18.73 -1.40 4.15
N ASN A 93 -18.96 -2.54 3.48
CA ASN A 93 -18.16 -2.95 2.34
C ASN A 93 -18.80 -2.46 1.04
N GLY A 94 -18.33 -1.32 0.54
CA GLY A 94 -18.42 -1.04 -0.90
C GLY A 94 -17.48 -1.92 -1.74
N LEU A 95 -16.89 -2.98 -1.15
CA LEU A 95 -15.98 -3.89 -1.85
C LEU A 95 -16.77 -4.90 -2.68
N ASP A 96 -16.32 -5.13 -3.91
CA ASP A 96 -16.75 -6.27 -4.73
C ASP A 96 -16.29 -7.63 -4.14
N THR A 97 -15.89 -7.63 -2.87
CA THR A 97 -15.36 -8.78 -2.13
C THR A 97 -16.04 -8.89 -0.77
N CYS A 98 -16.69 -10.00 -0.50
CA CYS A 98 -17.32 -10.23 0.79
C CYS A 98 -17.30 -11.71 1.19
N LEU A 99 -17.36 -11.96 2.52
CA LEU A 99 -17.67 -13.27 3.06
C LEU A 99 -19.17 -13.51 2.94
N ILE A 100 -19.54 -14.69 2.45
CA ILE A 100 -20.89 -15.24 2.48
C ILE A 100 -20.89 -16.33 3.55
N PRO A 101 -21.42 -16.07 4.76
CA PRO A 101 -21.28 -17.00 5.89
C PRO A 101 -21.95 -18.36 5.66
N ASN A 102 -22.99 -18.39 4.83
CA ASN A 102 -23.68 -19.62 4.48
C ASN A 102 -24.05 -19.60 2.99
N TYR A 103 -23.28 -20.28 2.19
CA TYR A 103 -23.56 -20.57 0.79
C TYR A 103 -23.58 -22.08 0.60
N ASN A 104 -24.75 -22.66 0.30
CA ASN A 104 -24.94 -24.10 0.19
C ASN A 104 -24.48 -24.89 1.45
N GLY A 105 -24.70 -24.32 2.65
CA GLY A 105 -24.32 -24.93 3.92
C GLY A 105 -22.87 -24.73 4.35
N LYS A 106 -22.06 -23.99 3.60
CA LYS A 106 -20.64 -23.69 3.89
C LYS A 106 -20.36 -22.20 3.78
N PRO A 107 -19.30 -21.70 4.41
CA PRO A 107 -18.77 -20.38 4.10
C PRO A 107 -18.23 -20.33 2.66
N ALA A 108 -18.45 -19.21 1.99
CA ALA A 108 -17.91 -18.91 0.67
C ALA A 108 -17.51 -17.45 0.57
N PHE A 109 -16.81 -17.08 -0.49
CA PHE A 109 -16.42 -15.70 -0.73
C PHE A 109 -16.98 -15.23 -2.07
N SER A 110 -17.37 -13.96 -2.13
CA SER A 110 -17.61 -13.27 -3.38
C SER A 110 -16.41 -12.40 -3.69
N LEU A 111 -15.85 -12.52 -4.88
CA LEU A 111 -14.75 -11.72 -5.39
C LEU A 111 -15.14 -11.18 -6.76
N ARG A 112 -15.37 -9.88 -6.88
CA ARG A 112 -15.78 -9.20 -8.13
C ARG A 112 -16.96 -9.92 -8.83
N GLY A 113 -17.97 -10.29 -8.03
CA GLY A 113 -19.16 -10.97 -8.53
C GLY A 113 -18.99 -12.48 -8.80
N ARG A 114 -17.78 -13.04 -8.66
CA ARG A 114 -17.52 -14.48 -8.74
C ARG A 114 -17.60 -15.09 -7.35
N ILE A 115 -18.36 -16.17 -7.22
CA ILE A 115 -18.43 -16.94 -5.97
C ILE A 115 -17.28 -17.96 -5.95
N LEU A 116 -16.54 -17.96 -4.85
CA LEU A 116 -15.45 -18.87 -4.55
C LEU A 116 -15.91 -19.76 -3.37
N GLU A 117 -16.16 -21.02 -3.66
CA GLU A 117 -16.58 -22.00 -2.64
C GLU A 117 -15.34 -22.66 -2.04
N LEU A 118 -15.39 -22.93 -0.73
CA LEU A 118 -14.37 -23.74 -0.07
C LEU A 118 -14.52 -25.21 -0.48
N ALA A 119 -13.41 -25.85 -0.85
CA ALA A 119 -13.38 -27.28 -1.14
C ALA A 119 -13.82 -28.09 0.10
N SER A 120 -13.36 -27.69 1.27
CA SER A 120 -13.80 -28.22 2.57
C SER A 120 -13.91 -27.08 3.61
N GLU A 121 -14.60 -27.34 4.73
CA GLU A 121 -14.64 -26.38 5.84
C GLU A 121 -13.55 -26.61 6.89
N LYS A 122 -12.71 -27.61 6.73
CA LYS A 122 -11.78 -28.02 7.76
C LYS A 122 -10.79 -26.92 8.10
N GLY A 123 -10.13 -26.36 7.09
CA GLY A 123 -9.17 -25.27 7.25
C GLY A 123 -9.80 -24.01 7.83
N TYR A 124 -11.03 -23.68 7.37
CA TYR A 124 -11.79 -22.55 7.86
C TYR A 124 -12.13 -22.67 9.36
N ARG A 125 -12.61 -23.84 9.80
CA ARG A 125 -12.90 -24.10 11.20
C ARG A 125 -11.63 -24.12 12.06
N GLU A 126 -10.54 -24.72 11.55
CA GLU A 126 -9.24 -24.73 12.23
C GLU A 126 -8.72 -23.32 12.48
N PHE A 127 -8.74 -22.46 11.48
CA PHE A 127 -8.30 -21.07 11.59
C PHE A 127 -9.12 -20.29 12.65
N TRP A 128 -10.45 -20.34 12.55
CA TRP A 128 -11.32 -19.59 13.48
C TRP A 128 -11.45 -20.21 14.87
N ASN A 129 -10.92 -21.38 15.09
CA ASN A 129 -10.70 -21.91 16.45
C ASN A 129 -9.48 -21.26 17.12
N ILE A 130 -8.51 -20.78 16.33
CA ILE A 130 -7.28 -20.13 16.82
C ILE A 130 -7.50 -18.64 17.04
N TYR A 131 -8.12 -17.97 16.09
CA TYR A 131 -8.22 -16.52 16.08
C TYR A 131 -9.62 -16.00 16.41
N HIS A 132 -9.67 -14.80 16.98
CA HIS A 132 -10.91 -14.07 17.26
C HIS A 132 -11.24 -13.11 16.12
N ARG A 133 -12.48 -13.07 15.68
CA ARG A 133 -13.02 -12.08 14.73
C ARG A 133 -14.26 -11.37 15.28
N PRO A 134 -14.51 -10.14 14.94
CA PRO A 134 -13.61 -9.25 14.20
C PRO A 134 -12.46 -8.77 15.09
N PRO A 135 -11.37 -8.21 14.52
CA PRO A 135 -10.34 -7.55 15.30
C PRO A 135 -10.92 -6.46 16.19
N ALA A 136 -10.27 -6.17 17.31
CA ALA A 136 -10.69 -5.09 18.21
C ALA A 136 -10.84 -3.76 17.44
N ALA A 137 -11.84 -2.97 17.77
CA ALA A 137 -12.21 -1.75 17.02
C ALA A 137 -11.02 -0.78 16.86
N GLU A 138 -10.18 -0.67 17.87
CA GLU A 138 -8.97 0.15 17.88
C GLU A 138 -7.91 -0.27 16.85
N HIS A 139 -7.93 -1.54 16.43
CA HIS A 139 -6.95 -2.07 15.46
C HIS A 139 -7.47 -2.05 14.02
N ARG A 140 -8.78 -1.98 13.78
CA ARG A 140 -9.37 -2.20 12.45
C ARG A 140 -8.83 -1.26 11.39
N ASN A 141 -8.80 0.05 11.66
CA ASN A 141 -8.29 1.03 10.71
C ASN A 141 -6.81 0.79 10.39
N TYR A 142 -6.03 0.50 11.42
CA TYR A 142 -4.60 0.24 11.26
C TYR A 142 -4.31 -1.07 10.49
N LEU A 143 -5.16 -2.08 10.66
CA LEU A 143 -5.06 -3.31 9.88
C LEU A 143 -5.35 -3.07 8.40
N LEU A 144 -6.36 -2.24 8.08
CA LEU A 144 -6.67 -1.87 6.70
C LEU A 144 -5.52 -1.10 6.05
N GLU A 145 -4.87 -0.20 6.78
CA GLU A 145 -3.69 0.55 6.31
C GLU A 145 -2.50 -0.36 5.94
N ARG A 146 -2.46 -1.58 6.47
CA ARG A 146 -1.37 -2.54 6.24
C ARG A 146 -1.67 -3.60 5.17
N ARG A 147 -2.74 -3.45 4.40
CA ARG A 147 -3.12 -4.40 3.35
C ARG A 147 -1.94 -4.71 2.42
N ASP A 148 -1.20 -3.69 1.99
CA ASP A 148 -0.10 -3.85 1.04
C ASP A 148 1.06 -4.71 1.59
N GLN A 149 1.18 -4.83 2.91
CA GLN A 149 2.17 -5.71 3.53
C GLN A 149 1.85 -7.21 3.35
N LEU A 150 0.60 -7.54 3.03
CA LEU A 150 0.16 -8.91 2.81
C LEU A 150 0.40 -9.39 1.37
N ILE A 151 0.62 -8.47 0.43
CA ILE A 151 0.97 -8.83 -0.94
C ILE A 151 2.36 -9.48 -0.95
N PRO A 152 2.57 -10.60 -1.67
CA PRO A 152 3.87 -11.26 -1.77
C PRO A 152 4.99 -10.29 -2.18
N LEU A 153 6.18 -10.49 -1.60
CA LEU A 153 7.34 -9.62 -1.78
C LEU A 153 7.73 -9.43 -3.24
N ASP A 154 7.72 -10.52 -4.00
CA ASP A 154 8.01 -10.53 -5.44
C ASP A 154 6.98 -9.75 -6.25
N GLU A 155 5.71 -9.80 -5.89
CA GLU A 155 4.66 -9.00 -6.52
C GLU A 155 4.77 -7.51 -6.13
N ARG A 156 5.06 -7.21 -4.86
CA ARG A 156 5.34 -5.84 -4.40
C ARG A 156 6.58 -5.27 -5.07
N GLN A 157 7.66 -6.06 -5.16
CA GLN A 157 8.87 -5.68 -5.88
C GLN A 157 8.61 -5.47 -7.37
N PHE A 158 7.73 -6.28 -7.97
CA PHE A 158 7.33 -6.13 -9.35
C PHE A 158 6.56 -4.83 -9.60
N LYS A 159 5.55 -4.52 -8.76
CA LYS A 159 4.80 -3.27 -8.82
C LYS A 159 5.60 -2.07 -8.30
N GLY A 160 6.71 -2.31 -7.57
CA GLY A 160 7.48 -1.27 -6.89
C GLY A 160 6.70 -0.56 -5.78
N ALA A 161 5.59 -1.17 -5.33
CA ALA A 161 4.72 -0.61 -4.31
C ALA A 161 5.27 -0.90 -2.91
N TYR A 162 5.56 0.15 -2.14
CA TYR A 162 6.07 0.05 -0.77
C TYR A 162 5.24 0.90 0.18
N TYR A 163 4.84 0.28 1.28
CA TYR A 163 4.18 0.96 2.38
C TYR A 163 5.11 1.98 3.04
N THR A 164 4.62 3.19 3.27
CA THR A 164 5.36 4.21 4.01
C THR A 164 5.05 4.12 5.49
N PRO A 165 6.00 3.74 6.36
CA PRO A 165 5.75 3.61 7.81
C PRO A 165 5.36 4.94 8.46
N LEU A 166 4.43 4.92 9.40
CA LEU A 166 3.90 6.14 10.05
C LEU A 166 4.98 7.02 10.69
N LYS A 167 6.04 6.44 11.26
CA LYS A 167 7.17 7.20 11.80
C LYS A 167 7.93 7.98 10.71
N VAL A 168 8.02 7.43 9.52
CA VAL A 168 8.62 8.09 8.35
C VAL A 168 7.70 9.19 7.85
N VAL A 169 6.38 8.95 7.83
CA VAL A 169 5.37 9.97 7.51
C VAL A 169 5.45 11.14 8.50
N GLU A 170 5.53 10.87 9.81
CA GLU A 170 5.69 11.93 10.84
C GLU A 170 6.93 12.77 10.60
N LYS A 171 8.06 12.15 10.25
CA LYS A 171 9.29 12.86 9.92
C LYS A 171 9.13 13.74 8.68
N ALA A 172 8.44 13.24 7.66
CA ALA A 172 8.13 13.99 6.44
C ALA A 172 7.27 15.22 6.73
N TYR A 173 6.22 15.06 7.54
CA TYR A 173 5.34 16.17 7.94
C TYR A 173 6.07 17.21 8.81
N GLY A 174 6.99 16.78 9.66
CA GLY A 174 7.89 17.66 10.38
C GLY A 174 8.73 18.52 9.43
N LEU A 175 9.41 17.88 8.48
CA LEU A 175 10.21 18.58 7.45
C LEU A 175 9.37 19.54 6.58
N LEU A 176 8.16 19.12 6.20
CA LEU A 176 7.24 19.99 5.46
C LEU A 176 6.83 21.21 6.29
N SER A 177 6.59 21.05 7.60
CA SER A 177 6.25 22.15 8.49
C SER A 177 7.41 23.12 8.70
N GLU A 178 8.64 22.61 8.83
CA GLU A 178 9.86 23.42 8.92
C GLU A 178 10.10 24.23 7.65
N THR A 179 9.83 23.65 6.51
CA THR A 179 10.21 24.21 5.21
C THR A 179 9.12 25.04 4.55
N LEU A 180 7.83 24.69 4.72
CA LEU A 180 6.67 25.38 4.13
C LEU A 180 5.96 26.31 5.12
N GLY A 181 6.35 26.21 6.40
CA GLY A 181 5.69 26.86 7.50
C GLY A 181 4.55 26.02 8.09
N ARG A 182 4.23 26.24 9.37
CA ARG A 182 3.28 25.44 10.16
C ARG A 182 1.87 25.33 9.54
N ASN A 183 1.48 26.31 8.73
CA ASN A 183 0.15 26.37 8.11
C ASN A 183 0.10 25.75 6.70
N TRP A 184 1.11 24.99 6.28
CA TRP A 184 1.19 24.47 4.92
C TRP A 184 -0.04 23.64 4.53
N GLN A 185 -0.60 22.83 5.43
CA GLN A 185 -1.77 22.01 5.17
C GLN A 185 -3.04 22.82 4.83
N LYS A 186 -3.09 24.10 5.24
CA LYS A 186 -4.18 25.01 4.87
C LYS A 186 -3.89 25.79 3.58
N ASN A 187 -2.61 26.01 3.30
CA ASN A 187 -2.16 26.88 2.24
C ASN A 187 -1.88 26.16 0.91
N TYR A 188 -1.74 24.84 0.95
CA TYR A 188 -1.45 24.03 -0.22
C TYR A 188 -2.61 23.10 -0.54
N ILE A 189 -2.87 22.94 -1.83
CA ILE A 189 -3.60 21.78 -2.33
C ILE A 189 -2.58 20.65 -2.42
N VAL A 190 -2.87 19.52 -1.80
CA VAL A 190 -2.00 18.33 -1.80
C VAL A 190 -2.54 17.32 -2.81
N TRP A 191 -1.68 16.84 -3.68
CA TRP A 191 -2.00 15.73 -4.57
C TRP A 191 -1.00 14.61 -4.41
N ASP A 192 -1.51 13.43 -3.99
CA ASP A 192 -0.79 12.16 -4.07
C ASP A 192 -1.29 11.36 -5.27
N MET A 193 -0.39 11.11 -6.21
CA MET A 193 -0.68 10.48 -7.51
C MET A 193 -0.55 8.96 -7.45
N CYS A 194 -0.11 8.41 -6.33
CA CYS A 194 0.11 6.98 -6.10
C CYS A 194 -0.14 6.61 -4.63
N CYS A 195 -1.28 7.10 -4.09
CA CYS A 195 -1.59 7.08 -2.66
C CYS A 195 -1.74 5.66 -2.08
N GLY A 196 -1.97 4.62 -2.92
CA GLY A 196 -2.36 3.32 -2.42
C GLY A 196 -3.56 3.44 -1.48
N VAL A 197 -3.45 2.96 -0.26
CA VAL A 197 -4.49 3.08 0.77
C VAL A 197 -4.38 4.33 1.65
N GLY A 198 -3.55 5.31 1.29
CA GLY A 198 -3.51 6.64 1.92
C GLY A 198 -2.57 6.75 3.12
N ASN A 199 -1.48 6.01 3.17
CA ASN A 199 -0.56 6.05 4.32
C ASN A 199 0.09 7.42 4.52
N LEU A 200 0.43 8.12 3.45
CA LEU A 200 1.01 9.45 3.51
C LEU A 200 0.04 10.49 4.09
N GLU A 201 -1.26 10.30 3.88
CA GLU A 201 -2.31 11.24 4.26
C GLU A 201 -2.81 11.08 5.70
N THR A 202 -2.41 9.99 6.39
CA THR A 202 -2.88 9.67 7.76
C THR A 202 -2.63 10.78 8.77
N LYS A 203 -1.62 11.62 8.56
CA LYS A 203 -1.27 12.75 9.43
C LYS A 203 -1.78 14.11 8.92
N HIS A 204 -2.55 14.12 7.82
CA HIS A 204 -3.04 15.37 7.24
C HIS A 204 -4.26 15.90 7.97
N GLY A 205 -4.16 17.10 8.59
CA GLY A 205 -5.22 17.69 9.39
C GLY A 205 -6.30 18.42 8.58
N ASN A 206 -6.10 18.68 7.29
CA ASN A 206 -7.06 19.36 6.42
C ASN A 206 -7.34 18.57 5.14
N LEU A 207 -8.11 17.51 5.28
CA LEU A 207 -8.41 16.58 4.19
C LEU A 207 -9.17 17.21 3.00
N ARG A 208 -9.85 18.36 3.17
CA ARG A 208 -10.53 19.03 2.06
C ARG A 208 -9.60 19.57 0.98
N ASN A 209 -8.33 19.76 1.32
CA ASN A 209 -7.30 20.18 0.38
C ASN A 209 -6.52 19.01 -0.21
N VAL A 210 -6.94 17.76 0.04
CA VAL A 210 -6.21 16.56 -0.35
C VAL A 210 -6.93 15.85 -1.49
N PHE A 211 -6.18 15.59 -2.56
CA PHE A 211 -6.55 14.77 -3.69
C PHE A 211 -5.67 13.53 -3.70
N MET A 212 -6.30 12.38 -3.74
CA MET A 212 -5.65 11.07 -3.61
C MET A 212 -6.01 10.23 -4.82
N SER A 213 -5.02 9.86 -5.60
CA SER A 213 -5.25 8.98 -6.75
C SER A 213 -4.35 7.75 -6.69
N THR A 214 -4.86 6.65 -7.16
CA THR A 214 -4.17 5.36 -7.25
C THR A 214 -4.56 4.63 -8.52
N LEU A 215 -3.68 3.73 -8.97
CA LEU A 215 -3.94 2.87 -10.12
C LEU A 215 -5.05 1.86 -9.84
N ASP A 216 -5.09 1.33 -8.62
CA ASP A 216 -5.97 0.24 -8.23
C ASP A 216 -7.29 0.76 -7.64
N THR A 217 -8.40 0.40 -8.26
CA THR A 217 -9.75 0.75 -7.76
C THR A 217 -10.03 0.13 -6.39
N ASP A 218 -9.42 -1.02 -6.09
CA ASP A 218 -9.59 -1.68 -4.80
C ASP A 218 -9.00 -0.85 -3.65
N ASP A 219 -7.95 -0.05 -3.90
CA ASP A 219 -7.43 0.89 -2.90
C ASP A 219 -8.45 1.96 -2.54
N ILE A 220 -9.15 2.49 -3.55
CA ILE A 220 -10.24 3.48 -3.34
C ILE A 220 -11.36 2.84 -2.52
N ASN A 221 -11.76 1.63 -2.87
CA ASN A 221 -12.81 0.90 -2.17
C ASN A 221 -12.43 0.64 -0.70
N VAL A 222 -11.19 0.26 -0.42
CA VAL A 222 -10.68 0.07 0.95
C VAL A 222 -10.77 1.35 1.77
N MET A 223 -10.32 2.48 1.22
CA MET A 223 -10.40 3.78 1.90
C MET A 223 -11.84 4.24 2.14
N GLN A 224 -12.74 4.00 1.18
CA GLN A 224 -14.16 4.33 1.32
C GLN A 224 -14.84 3.51 2.39
N THR A 225 -14.62 2.20 2.35
CA THR A 225 -15.20 1.23 3.28
C THR A 225 -14.71 1.43 4.72
N GLY A 226 -13.41 1.70 4.88
CA GLY A 226 -12.82 2.02 6.18
C GLY A 226 -13.24 3.37 6.74
N GLY A 227 -14.05 4.15 6.01
CA GLY A 227 -14.42 5.52 6.40
C GLY A 227 -13.21 6.45 6.51
N GLN A 228 -12.10 6.09 5.87
CA GLN A 228 -10.86 6.85 5.91
C GLN A 228 -10.93 8.05 4.95
N PHE A 229 -10.33 9.13 5.36
CA PHE A 229 -10.21 10.35 4.55
C PHE A 229 -11.55 10.86 3.98
N PRO A 230 -12.65 10.95 4.78
CA PRO A 230 -14.00 11.21 4.25
C PRO A 230 -14.13 12.55 3.54
N ALA A 231 -13.28 13.51 3.86
CA ALA A 231 -13.29 14.84 3.24
C ALA A 231 -12.25 15.01 2.11
N ALA A 232 -11.42 14.00 1.85
CA ALA A 232 -10.48 14.01 0.73
C ALA A 232 -11.16 13.54 -0.56
N THR A 233 -10.73 14.08 -1.70
CA THR A 233 -11.15 13.60 -3.00
C THR A 233 -10.31 12.41 -3.42
N ARG A 234 -10.93 11.23 -3.52
CA ARG A 234 -10.29 9.96 -3.86
C ARG A 234 -10.78 9.48 -5.21
N PHE A 235 -9.87 9.10 -6.11
CA PHE A 235 -10.25 8.67 -7.46
C PHE A 235 -9.21 7.72 -8.07
N GLN A 236 -9.69 6.83 -8.94
CA GLN A 236 -8.83 5.94 -9.71
C GLN A 236 -8.19 6.73 -10.85
N TYR A 237 -6.86 6.65 -10.97
CA TYR A 237 -6.11 7.34 -12.01
C TYR A 237 -4.76 6.67 -12.26
N ASP A 238 -4.50 6.31 -13.52
CA ASP A 238 -3.19 5.85 -13.93
C ASP A 238 -2.33 7.05 -14.34
N TYR A 239 -1.55 7.56 -13.40
CA TYR A 239 -0.75 8.76 -13.62
C TYR A 239 0.27 8.61 -14.75
N LEU A 240 0.66 7.40 -15.15
CA LEU A 240 1.61 7.20 -16.23
C LEU A 240 0.96 6.99 -17.60
N ASN A 241 -0.37 6.79 -17.67
CA ASN A 241 -1.06 6.50 -18.92
C ASN A 241 -2.32 7.35 -19.17
N ASP A 242 -3.06 7.74 -18.13
CA ASP A 242 -4.31 8.49 -18.29
C ASP A 242 -4.02 9.93 -18.73
N ASP A 243 -4.92 10.47 -19.56
CA ASP A 243 -4.95 11.85 -20.02
C ASP A 243 -3.67 12.30 -20.76
N ILE A 244 -2.97 11.37 -21.39
CA ILE A 244 -1.84 11.65 -22.27
C ILE A 244 -2.27 11.33 -23.73
N ALA A 245 -2.26 12.34 -24.57
CA ALA A 245 -2.55 12.23 -26.00
C ALA A 245 -1.39 11.56 -26.76
N ALA A 246 -1.62 11.17 -28.00
CA ALA A 246 -0.63 10.49 -28.84
C ALA A 246 0.61 11.36 -29.16
N ASP A 247 0.50 12.67 -29.05
CA ASP A 247 1.61 13.62 -29.22
C ASP A 247 2.35 13.93 -27.90
N GLY A 248 1.93 13.29 -26.79
CA GLY A 248 2.51 13.50 -25.46
C GLY A 248 2.00 14.76 -24.74
N THR A 249 0.94 15.40 -25.25
CA THR A 249 0.27 16.50 -24.54
C THR A 249 -0.66 15.94 -23.46
N ILE A 250 -0.89 16.73 -22.40
CA ILE A 250 -1.80 16.37 -21.31
C ILE A 250 -3.16 16.95 -21.60
N ASP A 251 -4.17 16.09 -21.73
CA ASP A 251 -5.56 16.47 -21.99
C ASP A 251 -6.51 15.70 -21.05
N TYR A 252 -6.97 16.37 -20.01
CA TYR A 252 -7.86 15.80 -18.98
C TYR A 252 -9.28 15.46 -19.48
N THR A 253 -9.57 15.69 -20.75
CA THR A 253 -10.85 15.30 -21.34
C THR A 253 -10.85 13.89 -21.89
N LEU A 254 -9.67 13.29 -22.09
CA LEU A 254 -9.51 11.97 -22.72
C LEU A 254 -10.15 10.85 -21.91
N THR A 255 -9.93 10.82 -20.61
CA THR A 255 -10.47 9.77 -19.75
C THR A 255 -11.66 10.25 -18.90
N GLY A 256 -11.75 11.55 -18.65
CA GLY A 256 -12.75 12.13 -17.76
C GLY A 256 -12.59 11.74 -16.28
N LYS A 257 -11.51 11.06 -15.91
CA LYS A 257 -11.27 10.58 -14.53
C LYS A 257 -10.79 11.68 -13.60
N MET A 258 -10.09 12.68 -14.13
CA MET A 258 -9.55 13.77 -13.33
C MET A 258 -10.67 14.63 -12.74
N PRO A 259 -10.74 14.81 -11.41
CA PRO A 259 -11.76 15.64 -10.77
C PRO A 259 -11.71 17.08 -11.26
N HIS A 260 -12.89 17.65 -11.51
CA HIS A 260 -13.03 19.04 -12.01
C HIS A 260 -12.32 20.05 -11.08
N GLU A 261 -12.46 19.87 -9.76
CA GLU A 261 -11.83 20.75 -8.76
C GLU A 261 -10.30 20.70 -8.85
N LEU A 262 -9.71 19.50 -9.01
CA LEU A 262 -8.26 19.35 -9.13
C LEU A 262 -7.76 20.01 -10.43
N ARG A 263 -8.48 19.83 -11.56
CA ARG A 263 -8.17 20.52 -12.82
C ARG A 263 -8.15 22.03 -12.65
N ALA A 264 -9.15 22.58 -11.98
CA ALA A 264 -9.24 24.02 -11.71
C ALA A 264 -8.05 24.51 -10.85
N HIS A 265 -7.63 23.73 -9.85
CA HIS A 265 -6.43 24.04 -9.04
C HIS A 265 -5.14 23.99 -9.85
N ILE A 266 -4.98 22.99 -10.72
CA ILE A 266 -3.81 22.87 -11.61
C ILE A 266 -3.74 24.08 -12.54
N GLN A 267 -4.82 24.42 -13.23
CA GLN A 267 -4.89 25.57 -14.12
C GLN A 267 -4.59 26.89 -13.39
N ALA A 268 -5.16 27.06 -12.19
CA ALA A 268 -4.89 28.24 -11.38
C ALA A 268 -3.44 28.32 -10.93
N ALA A 269 -2.80 27.21 -10.59
CA ALA A 269 -1.39 27.18 -10.18
C ALA A 269 -0.40 27.44 -11.35
N CYS A 270 -0.78 27.10 -12.57
CA CYS A 270 0.01 27.42 -13.76
C CYS A 270 0.01 28.94 -14.07
N THR A 271 -1.10 29.63 -13.78
CA THR A 271 -1.30 31.05 -14.09
C THR A 271 -1.00 31.98 -12.92
N ASP A 272 -1.26 31.57 -11.69
CA ASP A 272 -1.07 32.32 -10.46
C ASP A 272 -0.13 31.62 -9.48
N LYS A 273 1.08 32.13 -9.35
CA LYS A 273 2.10 31.59 -8.39
C LYS A 273 1.68 31.65 -6.93
N LYS A 274 0.60 32.37 -6.59
CA LYS A 274 0.04 32.36 -5.23
C LYS A 274 -0.76 31.10 -4.95
N LYS A 275 -1.29 30.43 -5.99
CA LYS A 275 -1.94 29.12 -5.87
C LYS A 275 -0.87 28.06 -5.76
N LYS A 276 -0.89 27.32 -4.67
CA LYS A 276 0.20 26.40 -4.29
C LYS A 276 -0.27 24.98 -4.34
N ILE A 277 0.40 24.16 -5.14
CA ILE A 277 0.24 22.70 -5.15
C ILE A 277 1.46 22.08 -4.49
N LEU A 278 1.22 21.14 -3.62
CA LEU A 278 2.21 20.23 -3.07
C LEU A 278 1.93 18.82 -3.62
N VAL A 279 2.86 18.29 -4.35
CA VAL A 279 2.89 16.87 -4.69
C VAL A 279 3.59 16.14 -3.55
N LEU A 280 2.89 15.24 -2.87
CA LEU A 280 3.43 14.41 -1.78
C LEU A 280 3.27 12.96 -2.19
N ILE A 281 4.36 12.30 -2.59
CA ILE A 281 4.30 10.97 -3.20
C ILE A 281 5.38 10.02 -2.72
N ASN A 282 5.03 8.75 -2.66
CA ASN A 282 5.94 7.62 -2.62
C ASN A 282 5.74 6.75 -3.87
N PRO A 283 6.32 7.13 -5.01
CA PRO A 283 6.05 6.47 -6.29
C PRO A 283 6.67 5.06 -6.34
N PRO A 284 6.15 4.16 -7.20
CA PRO A 284 6.67 2.82 -7.34
C PRO A 284 8.13 2.80 -7.81
N TYR A 285 8.94 1.90 -7.21
CA TYR A 285 10.39 1.79 -7.47
C TYR A 285 10.76 0.70 -8.49
N ALA A 286 9.81 0.21 -9.27
CA ALA A 286 10.06 -0.79 -10.29
C ALA A 286 10.95 -0.24 -11.42
N GLU A 287 11.82 -1.11 -11.94
CA GLU A 287 12.68 -0.83 -13.10
C GLU A 287 12.20 -1.64 -14.30
N ALA A 288 12.15 -1.01 -15.47
CA ALA A 288 12.03 -1.70 -16.73
C ALA A 288 13.39 -2.33 -17.07
N THR A 289 13.50 -3.64 -16.97
CA THR A 289 14.66 -4.36 -17.51
C THR A 289 14.36 -4.80 -18.94
N SER A 290 15.35 -4.63 -19.87
CA SER A 290 15.26 -5.17 -21.22
C SER A 290 14.98 -6.68 -21.15
N ALA A 291 13.88 -7.12 -21.75
CA ALA A 291 13.36 -8.47 -21.66
C ALA A 291 14.26 -9.55 -22.26
N ASP A 292 15.30 -9.17 -23.00
CA ASP A 292 16.10 -10.10 -23.81
C ASP A 292 17.21 -10.83 -23.05
N THR A 293 17.48 -10.47 -21.79
CA THR A 293 18.66 -10.99 -21.08
C THR A 293 18.40 -11.67 -19.75
N VAL A 294 17.17 -11.81 -19.26
CA VAL A 294 16.92 -12.42 -17.95
C VAL A 294 15.84 -13.50 -18.01
N SER A 295 16.24 -14.73 -17.63
CA SER A 295 15.39 -15.91 -17.47
C SER A 295 14.01 -15.60 -16.84
N GLY A 296 12.92 -15.96 -17.49
CA GLY A 296 11.53 -16.09 -17.00
C GLY A 296 10.90 -14.93 -16.24
N LYS A 297 11.63 -14.27 -15.37
CA LYS A 297 11.20 -13.14 -14.53
C LYS A 297 11.18 -11.79 -15.25
N GLY A 298 11.84 -11.68 -16.40
CA GLY A 298 11.91 -10.44 -17.20
C GLY A 298 10.64 -10.13 -17.99
N LYS A 299 9.84 -11.14 -18.34
CA LYS A 299 8.58 -10.95 -19.10
C LYS A 299 7.58 -10.04 -18.40
N ASN A 300 7.57 -10.05 -17.06
CA ASN A 300 6.65 -9.25 -16.28
C ASN A 300 7.11 -7.77 -16.10
N LYS A 301 8.39 -7.48 -16.31
CA LYS A 301 8.92 -6.10 -16.23
C LYS A 301 8.80 -5.32 -17.56
N ALA A 302 8.55 -6.01 -18.66
CA ALA A 302 8.39 -5.37 -19.98
C ALA A 302 7.18 -4.40 -20.07
N GLY A 303 6.18 -4.56 -19.20
CA GLY A 303 5.03 -3.65 -19.11
C GLY A 303 5.37 -2.27 -18.53
N VAL A 304 6.41 -2.19 -17.69
CA VAL A 304 6.81 -0.94 -17.01
C VAL A 304 7.38 0.09 -18.01
N ALA A 305 8.07 -0.35 -19.05
CA ALA A 305 8.64 0.54 -20.07
C ALA A 305 7.62 1.09 -21.08
N LYS A 306 6.44 0.48 -21.17
CA LYS A 306 5.40 0.80 -22.16
C LYS A 306 4.35 1.80 -21.65
N THR A 307 4.72 2.67 -20.72
CA THR A 307 3.83 3.75 -20.31
C THR A 307 3.84 4.87 -21.33
N LYS A 308 2.72 5.58 -21.48
CA LYS A 308 2.66 6.76 -22.34
C LYS A 308 3.64 7.86 -21.93
N VAL A 309 3.88 8.02 -20.60
CA VAL A 309 4.96 8.91 -20.12
C VAL A 309 6.31 8.44 -20.63
N GLY A 310 6.61 7.13 -20.52
CA GLY A 310 7.85 6.55 -21.04
C GLY A 310 8.06 6.79 -22.53
N GLU A 311 6.99 6.66 -23.31
CA GLU A 311 7.02 6.81 -24.78
C GLU A 311 7.12 8.28 -25.23
N HIS A 312 6.42 9.20 -24.55
CA HIS A 312 6.23 10.57 -25.06
C HIS A 312 6.90 11.67 -24.25
N MET A 313 7.30 11.39 -23.00
CA MET A 313 7.80 12.45 -22.09
C MET A 313 9.24 12.23 -21.63
N MET A 314 9.84 11.06 -21.85
CA MET A 314 11.16 10.70 -21.33
C MET A 314 12.32 10.97 -22.32
N GLY A 315 12.07 11.67 -23.40
CA GLY A 315 13.12 12.10 -24.32
C GLY A 315 14.18 12.97 -23.59
N GLY A 316 15.46 12.57 -23.69
CA GLY A 316 16.57 13.27 -23.03
C GLY A 316 16.85 12.88 -21.57
N TYR A 317 16.10 11.92 -20.98
CA TYR A 317 16.34 11.45 -19.62
C TYR A 317 17.26 10.22 -19.54
N GLY A 318 17.72 9.71 -20.69
CA GLY A 318 18.65 8.59 -20.78
C GLY A 318 18.15 7.31 -20.12
N LYS A 319 19.06 6.59 -19.46
CA LYS A 319 18.74 5.32 -18.79
C LYS A 319 17.78 5.48 -17.60
N ALA A 320 17.63 6.67 -17.06
CA ALA A 320 16.69 6.94 -15.98
C ALA A 320 15.23 6.74 -16.42
N SER A 321 14.93 6.81 -17.73
CA SER A 321 13.62 6.54 -18.28
C SER A 321 13.07 5.12 -17.93
N ASN A 322 13.96 4.20 -17.59
CA ASN A 322 13.59 2.84 -17.18
C ASN A 322 13.06 2.77 -15.74
N GLU A 323 13.18 3.81 -14.94
CA GLU A 323 12.70 3.83 -13.56
C GLU A 323 11.31 4.48 -13.49
N LEU A 324 10.32 3.82 -12.89
CA LEU A 324 8.97 4.39 -12.81
C LEU A 324 8.93 5.73 -12.06
N PHE A 325 9.65 5.85 -10.94
CA PHE A 325 9.63 7.08 -10.17
C PHE A 325 10.12 8.29 -10.98
N THR A 326 11.07 8.11 -11.91
CA THR A 326 11.53 9.20 -12.77
C THR A 326 10.49 9.59 -13.82
N GLN A 327 9.67 8.66 -14.27
CA GLN A 327 8.54 8.94 -15.17
C GLN A 327 7.49 9.80 -14.44
N PHE A 328 7.20 9.51 -13.16
CA PHE A 328 6.38 10.39 -12.33
C PHE A 328 6.96 11.81 -12.29
N LEU A 329 8.25 11.95 -11.97
CA LEU A 329 8.91 13.25 -11.86
C LEU A 329 8.91 14.01 -13.20
N ALA A 330 9.14 13.34 -14.32
CA ALA A 330 9.11 13.95 -15.63
C ALA A 330 7.72 14.50 -16.00
N ARG A 331 6.65 13.73 -15.72
CA ARG A 331 5.29 14.23 -15.93
C ARG A 331 4.95 15.37 -14.98
N ILE A 332 5.31 15.29 -13.69
CA ILE A 332 5.09 16.36 -12.72
C ILE A 332 5.76 17.66 -13.19
N GLN A 333 6.98 17.59 -13.70
CA GLN A 333 7.68 18.76 -14.20
C GLN A 333 6.95 19.46 -15.35
N LYS A 334 6.39 18.68 -16.28
CA LYS A 334 5.61 19.24 -17.39
C LYS A 334 4.23 19.75 -16.97
N GLU A 335 3.54 19.00 -16.12
CA GLU A 335 2.15 19.27 -15.74
C GLU A 335 2.05 20.36 -14.65
N LEU A 336 3.01 20.38 -13.72
CA LEU A 336 2.97 21.20 -12.50
C LEU A 336 4.29 21.99 -12.31
N PRO A 337 4.69 22.85 -13.25
CA PRO A 337 6.01 23.50 -13.22
C PRO A 337 6.24 24.38 -12.00
N ASN A 338 5.19 24.80 -11.29
CA ASN A 338 5.29 25.65 -10.09
C ASN A 338 5.00 24.87 -8.79
N ALA A 339 4.84 23.56 -8.84
CA ALA A 339 4.52 22.77 -7.67
C ALA A 339 5.74 22.59 -6.74
N VAL A 340 5.47 22.42 -5.47
CA VAL A 340 6.41 21.85 -4.52
C VAL A 340 6.29 20.34 -4.60
N VAL A 341 7.42 19.63 -4.73
CA VAL A 341 7.44 18.19 -4.81
C VAL A 341 8.12 17.61 -3.58
N ALA A 342 7.40 16.81 -2.82
CA ALA A 342 7.88 16.01 -1.71
C ALA A 342 7.82 14.56 -2.14
N VAL A 343 8.96 13.96 -2.46
CA VAL A 343 9.03 12.63 -3.03
C VAL A 343 9.92 11.72 -2.18
N PHE A 344 9.41 10.52 -1.92
CA PHE A 344 10.24 9.41 -1.48
C PHE A 344 10.89 8.77 -2.71
N SER A 345 12.18 8.53 -2.67
CA SER A 345 12.90 7.97 -3.82
C SER A 345 14.20 7.31 -3.41
N LYS A 346 14.72 6.46 -4.29
CA LYS A 346 16.08 5.96 -4.17
C LYS A 346 17.09 7.10 -4.40
N LEU A 347 18.24 7.03 -3.74
CA LEU A 347 19.34 8.04 -3.93
C LEU A 347 20.00 7.96 -5.31
N LYS A 348 19.67 7.00 -6.15
CA LYS A 348 20.24 6.82 -7.49
C LYS A 348 20.21 8.12 -8.31
N TYR A 349 19.11 8.87 -8.26
CA TYR A 349 18.98 10.09 -9.07
C TYR A 349 19.97 11.21 -8.65
N ILE A 350 20.47 11.15 -7.42
CA ILE A 350 21.48 12.10 -6.93
C ILE A 350 22.90 11.67 -7.36
N THR A 351 23.24 10.37 -7.17
CA THR A 351 24.63 9.91 -7.18
C THR A 351 24.99 8.99 -8.33
N ALA A 352 24.03 8.26 -8.91
CA ALA A 352 24.36 7.25 -9.91
C ALA A 352 24.75 7.86 -11.27
N PRO A 353 25.81 7.34 -11.93
CA PRO A 353 26.25 7.86 -13.24
C PRO A 353 25.19 7.76 -14.33
N ASN A 354 24.35 6.70 -14.31
CA ASN A 354 23.29 6.51 -15.28
C ASN A 354 22.10 7.46 -15.12
N PHE A 355 22.16 8.38 -14.16
CA PHE A 355 21.19 9.46 -13.95
C PHE A 355 21.74 10.85 -14.31
N GLU A 356 22.88 10.93 -14.98
CA GLU A 356 23.46 12.22 -15.36
C GLU A 356 22.53 13.02 -16.28
N GLU A 357 22.00 12.40 -17.33
CA GLU A 357 21.05 13.02 -18.25
C GLU A 357 19.74 13.42 -17.53
N PHE A 358 19.28 12.61 -16.58
CA PHE A 358 18.14 12.98 -15.74
C PHE A 358 18.43 14.25 -14.95
N ARG A 359 19.60 14.38 -14.31
CA ARG A 359 19.98 15.59 -13.56
C ARG A 359 20.11 16.83 -14.43
N GLN A 360 20.42 16.67 -15.71
CA GLN A 360 20.45 17.79 -16.67
C GLN A 360 19.05 18.30 -17.02
N GLN A 361 18.05 17.42 -17.04
CA GLN A 361 16.66 17.77 -17.34
C GLN A 361 15.88 18.19 -16.08
N TRP A 362 16.13 17.51 -14.96
CA TRP A 362 15.46 17.72 -13.69
C TRP A 362 16.31 18.56 -12.76
N GLN A 363 16.05 19.87 -12.75
CA GLN A 363 16.83 20.86 -11.98
C GLN A 363 15.99 21.69 -11.01
N PRO A 364 15.19 21.06 -10.12
CA PRO A 364 14.43 21.81 -9.14
C PRO A 364 15.34 22.37 -8.03
N GLU A 365 14.90 23.44 -7.38
CA GLU A 365 15.57 23.96 -6.19
C GLU A 365 15.38 23.02 -5.01
N PHE A 366 16.46 22.45 -4.47
CA PHE A 366 16.41 21.61 -3.27
C PHE A 366 16.11 22.43 -2.02
N LYS A 367 15.07 22.05 -1.26
CA LYS A 367 14.62 22.78 -0.06
C LYS A 367 14.90 22.04 1.24
N GLY A 368 15.15 20.76 1.21
CA GLY A 368 15.44 19.94 2.37
C GLY A 368 15.12 18.48 2.14
N GLY A 369 15.63 17.61 2.98
CA GLY A 369 15.41 16.18 2.88
C GLY A 369 15.96 15.45 4.12
N PHE A 370 15.64 14.17 4.21
CA PHE A 370 16.25 13.24 5.15
C PHE A 370 16.43 11.88 4.48
N VAL A 371 17.34 11.10 5.02
CA VAL A 371 17.65 9.76 4.52
C VAL A 371 17.25 8.76 5.59
N VAL A 372 16.56 7.71 5.17
CA VAL A 372 16.23 6.56 6.01
C VAL A 372 16.72 5.28 5.34
N HIS A 373 17.07 4.31 6.14
CA HIS A 373 17.47 3.00 5.61
C HIS A 373 16.23 2.29 5.03
N SER A 374 16.39 1.61 3.89
CA SER A 374 15.29 0.89 3.22
C SER A 374 14.57 -0.14 4.11
N LYS A 375 15.30 -0.78 5.03
CA LYS A 375 14.70 -1.66 6.06
C LYS A 375 13.65 -0.97 6.94
N SER A 376 13.62 0.36 6.95
CA SER A 376 12.58 1.12 7.65
C SER A 376 11.25 1.12 6.91
N PHE A 377 11.22 0.78 5.62
CA PHE A 377 9.99 0.68 4.81
C PHE A 377 9.40 -0.73 4.80
N ASP A 378 10.26 -1.73 4.80
CA ASP A 378 9.92 -3.14 4.92
C ASP A 378 11.19 -3.87 5.39
N GLU A 379 11.09 -5.04 5.98
CA GLU A 379 12.24 -5.88 6.38
C GLU A 379 13.10 -6.37 5.19
N LEU A 380 13.14 -5.60 4.11
CA LEU A 380 13.85 -5.92 2.88
C LEU A 380 15.37 -5.82 3.05
N SER A 381 16.04 -6.87 2.63
CA SER A 381 17.49 -7.05 2.68
C SER A 381 18.28 -6.28 1.60
N ILE A 382 17.71 -5.26 0.98
CA ILE A 382 18.40 -4.46 -0.05
C ILE A 382 18.93 -3.18 0.57
N PRO A 383 20.21 -2.84 0.43
CA PRO A 383 20.80 -1.61 0.97
C PRO A 383 20.47 -0.40 0.06
N ASP A 384 19.24 0.03 0.07
CA ASP A 384 18.82 1.27 -0.59
C ASP A 384 18.34 2.27 0.46
N TYR A 385 18.68 3.54 0.28
CA TYR A 385 18.27 4.62 1.15
C TYR A 385 17.11 5.35 0.48
N SER A 386 15.99 5.52 1.18
CA SER A 386 14.90 6.37 0.73
C SER A 386 15.10 7.80 1.22
N THR A 387 14.87 8.77 0.36
CA THR A 387 15.06 10.18 0.66
C THR A 387 13.76 10.91 0.41
N LEU A 388 13.29 11.69 1.38
CA LEU A 388 12.29 12.70 1.14
C LEU A 388 13.01 13.97 0.69
N CYS A 389 12.87 14.31 -0.58
CA CYS A 389 13.40 15.56 -1.11
C CYS A 389 12.25 16.49 -1.46
N ARG A 390 12.43 17.76 -1.18
CA ARG A 390 11.50 18.78 -1.57
C ARG A 390 12.14 19.67 -2.64
N TYR A 391 11.45 19.77 -3.75
CA TYR A 391 11.88 20.62 -4.87
C TYR A 391 10.83 21.70 -5.13
N ARG A 392 11.29 22.85 -5.54
CA ARG A 392 10.47 23.92 -6.11
C ARG A 392 11.03 24.20 -7.50
N ASN A 393 10.18 24.06 -8.51
CA ASN A 393 10.48 24.49 -9.86
C ASN A 393 10.51 26.02 -9.96
#